data_c369d339fe397625c137ca94320666a4
#
_entry.id   c369d339fe397625c137ca94320666a4
#
_cell.length_a   1.000
_cell.length_b   1.000
_cell.length_c   1.000
_cell.angle_alpha   90.00
_cell.angle_beta   90.00
_cell.angle_gamma   90.00
#
_symmetry.space_group_name_H-M   'P 1'
#
loop_
_entity.id
_entity.type
_entity.pdbx_description
1 polymer ?
#
loop_
_entity_poly.entity_id
_entity_poly.type
_entity_poly.pdbx_seq_one_letter_code
_entity_poly.pdbx_strand_id
1 'polypeptide(L)'
;MTLAARGSEVGLSNWMERGLVVLFLGLFALQVFLTSRQTSPAYDETAILPAGYVFLKTGQRHVLPEQPPLISVLSALPLLALDLKLDLNDPYLTQERPNPWNVGLNFLALNNDDERIFFWGRLPVLLLALLLGYFTYRWARELYGAAAGLMALLLYAFCPTLVAHSGFTSNDVGAACFFTLSLYGLWRFAGEGAWHNLLWAGSLLGCALASKGTAVVLPPVFVALMLLSAWRYPGRDRADGPVAAPALAFPFAAEALRKRLLLSLSALALIFLTAFGVLYTVYLFPADPFAYAREVLLGQMVRDPSYLYYLMGEFRREGWWYYFLAAYVVKTPIPMLLLIPLALWHWLRERRGWFHEVFLLLPALALVAIVSAKAYNVGVRYLIPAYPFLFIFVSRTAPLFMRRRLGVIAGIILAAWYVSTPVRVHPDYLAYFNELVGGPRHGIEYLDDSNIEWGQHLKRLKHYLDQHRLEQVKLAYFTTGRPEYYGIQAERMQVPALARPPEPGIYIIGAYDLIRVKAYYRVDWLERHRPVDTIGYSIYVFKVP
;
A
#
# COMPACT_ATOMS: atom_id res chain seq x y z
N MET A 1 -46.01 -20.57 -20.92
CA MET A 1 -45.51 -19.41 -21.68
C MET A 1 -44.43 -18.73 -20.83
N THR A 2 -43.22 -19.20 -20.95
CA THR A 2 -42.03 -18.79 -20.18
C THR A 2 -41.22 -17.80 -21.02
N LEU A 3 -41.40 -16.51 -20.78
CA LEU A 3 -40.55 -15.46 -21.34
C LEU A 3 -39.21 -15.47 -20.59
N ALA A 4 -38.25 -16.20 -21.11
CA ALA A 4 -36.86 -16.07 -20.77
C ALA A 4 -36.38 -14.68 -21.24
N ALA A 5 -36.30 -13.72 -20.35
CA ALA A 5 -35.64 -12.44 -20.59
C ALA A 5 -34.12 -12.72 -20.76
N ARG A 6 -33.66 -12.98 -21.97
CA ARG A 6 -32.29 -12.75 -22.37
C ARG A 6 -32.04 -11.25 -22.32
N GLY A 7 -31.57 -10.75 -21.16
CA GLY A 7 -30.96 -9.43 -21.11
C GLY A 7 -29.74 -9.47 -22.02
N SER A 8 -29.77 -8.69 -23.09
CA SER A 8 -28.63 -8.45 -23.98
C SER A 8 -27.49 -7.89 -23.14
N GLU A 9 -26.54 -8.74 -22.76
CA GLU A 9 -25.23 -8.27 -22.37
C GLU A 9 -24.73 -7.42 -23.56
N VAL A 10 -24.56 -6.13 -23.36
CA VAL A 10 -23.75 -5.29 -24.24
C VAL A 10 -22.32 -5.79 -24.01
N GLY A 11 -21.99 -6.90 -24.61
CA GLY A 11 -20.67 -7.51 -24.53
C GLY A 11 -19.68 -6.60 -25.24
N LEU A 12 -18.83 -5.93 -24.48
CA LEU A 12 -17.59 -5.38 -25.01
C LEU A 12 -16.90 -6.51 -25.79
N SER A 13 -16.45 -6.23 -27.01
CA SER A 13 -15.66 -7.20 -27.75
C SER A 13 -14.37 -7.51 -26.96
N ASN A 14 -13.93 -8.76 -27.01
CA ASN A 14 -12.75 -9.19 -26.23
C ASN A 14 -11.50 -8.33 -26.50
N TRP A 15 -11.36 -7.77 -27.71
CA TRP A 15 -10.24 -6.90 -28.02
C TRP A 15 -10.37 -5.52 -27.36
N MET A 16 -11.59 -4.96 -27.28
CA MET A 16 -11.83 -3.68 -26.58
C MET A 16 -11.59 -3.81 -25.08
N GLU A 17 -12.05 -4.89 -24.46
CA GLU A 17 -11.80 -5.19 -23.05
C GLU A 17 -10.29 -5.25 -22.78
N ARG A 18 -9.54 -6.02 -23.57
CA ARG A 18 -8.07 -6.10 -23.45
C ARG A 18 -7.40 -4.75 -23.67
N GLY A 19 -7.86 -3.97 -24.65
CA GLY A 19 -7.37 -2.63 -24.91
C GLY A 19 -7.54 -1.69 -23.71
N LEU A 20 -8.72 -1.73 -23.06
CA LEU A 20 -8.98 -0.93 -21.85
C LEU A 20 -8.13 -1.38 -20.65
N VAL A 21 -7.91 -2.68 -20.49
CA VAL A 21 -7.01 -3.20 -19.43
C VAL A 21 -5.60 -2.67 -19.63
N VAL A 22 -5.06 -2.76 -20.84
CA VAL A 22 -3.72 -2.24 -21.18
C VAL A 22 -3.67 -0.72 -20.98
N LEU A 23 -4.71 0.00 -21.39
CA LEU A 23 -4.80 1.45 -21.21
C LEU A 23 -4.77 1.84 -19.72
N PHE A 24 -5.60 1.24 -18.87
CA PHE A 24 -5.66 1.60 -17.46
C PHE A 24 -4.37 1.22 -16.72
N LEU A 25 -3.77 0.07 -16.98
CA LEU A 25 -2.47 -0.30 -16.43
C LEU A 25 -1.36 0.61 -16.94
N GLY A 26 -1.39 0.98 -18.22
CA GLY A 26 -0.46 1.94 -18.82
C GLY A 26 -0.57 3.34 -18.22
N LEU A 27 -1.81 3.84 -18.02
CA LEU A 27 -2.05 5.13 -17.35
C LEU A 27 -1.60 5.10 -15.89
N PHE A 28 -1.83 4.00 -15.18
CA PHE A 28 -1.32 3.81 -13.81
C PHE A 28 0.22 3.86 -13.80
N ALA A 29 0.87 3.07 -14.66
CA ALA A 29 2.34 3.07 -14.77
C ALA A 29 2.90 4.44 -15.11
N LEU A 30 2.24 5.18 -16.01
CA LEU A 30 2.64 6.54 -16.39
C LEU A 30 2.55 7.50 -15.21
N GLN A 31 1.45 7.49 -14.44
CA GLN A 31 1.29 8.33 -13.25
C GLN A 31 2.40 8.04 -12.24
N VAL A 32 2.64 6.75 -11.92
CA VAL A 32 3.69 6.33 -10.99
C VAL A 32 5.07 6.75 -11.48
N PHE A 33 5.37 6.53 -12.76
CA PHE A 33 6.66 6.90 -13.37
C PHE A 33 6.91 8.41 -13.30
N LEU A 34 5.93 9.22 -13.75
CA LEU A 34 6.06 10.68 -13.76
C LEU A 34 6.25 11.24 -12.34
N THR A 35 5.55 10.69 -11.35
CA THR A 35 5.70 11.07 -9.95
C THR A 35 7.06 10.65 -9.40
N SER A 36 7.47 9.41 -9.64
CA SER A 36 8.75 8.87 -9.17
C SER A 36 9.95 9.68 -9.68
N ARG A 37 9.88 10.22 -10.90
CA ARG A 37 10.91 11.10 -11.47
C ARG A 37 11.02 12.45 -10.74
N GLN A 38 9.93 12.93 -10.15
CA GLN A 38 9.85 14.21 -9.46
C GLN A 38 10.08 14.12 -7.95
N THR A 39 10.09 12.90 -7.40
CA THR A 39 10.30 12.67 -5.96
C THR A 39 11.75 12.31 -5.64
N SER A 40 12.26 12.84 -4.54
CA SER A 40 13.46 12.35 -3.84
C SER A 40 13.14 11.05 -3.07
N PRO A 41 14.13 10.41 -2.44
CA PRO A 41 13.87 9.22 -1.63
C PRO A 41 12.86 9.48 -0.51
N ALA A 42 11.95 8.53 -0.32
CA ALA A 42 11.14 8.48 0.89
C ALA A 42 11.98 7.99 2.08
N TYR A 43 11.55 8.33 3.30
CA TYR A 43 12.29 8.04 4.53
C TYR A 43 12.72 6.57 4.65
N ASP A 44 11.81 5.63 4.41
CA ASP A 44 12.09 4.20 4.54
C ASP A 44 12.96 3.65 3.39
N GLU A 45 12.97 4.28 2.20
CA GLU A 45 13.73 3.77 1.04
C GLU A 45 15.23 3.75 1.29
N THR A 46 15.74 4.73 2.04
CA THR A 46 17.17 4.82 2.37
C THR A 46 17.64 3.71 3.32
N ALA A 47 16.73 3.05 4.01
CA ALA A 47 17.00 1.86 4.83
C ALA A 47 16.72 0.56 4.07
N ILE A 48 15.54 0.45 3.46
CA ILE A 48 15.04 -0.79 2.84
C ILE A 48 15.92 -1.23 1.67
N LEU A 49 16.29 -0.31 0.78
CA LEU A 49 17.00 -0.65 -0.45
C LEU A 49 18.46 -1.06 -0.20
N PRO A 50 19.26 -0.31 0.60
CA PRO A 50 20.60 -0.76 0.99
C PRO A 50 20.59 -2.04 1.82
N ALA A 51 19.63 -2.23 2.73
CA ALA A 51 19.52 -3.48 3.50
C ALA A 51 19.30 -4.70 2.59
N GLY A 52 18.45 -4.56 1.55
CA GLY A 52 18.27 -5.60 0.53
C GLY A 52 19.54 -5.88 -0.26
N TYR A 53 20.30 -4.84 -0.63
CA TYR A 53 21.58 -4.98 -1.34
C TYR A 53 22.65 -5.67 -0.48
N VAL A 54 22.79 -5.28 0.80
CA VAL A 54 23.68 -5.94 1.76
C VAL A 54 23.31 -7.41 1.89
N PHE A 55 22.03 -7.72 2.06
CA PHE A 55 21.56 -9.11 2.18
C PHE A 55 21.90 -9.95 0.94
N LEU A 56 21.69 -9.43 -0.27
CA LEU A 56 22.06 -10.12 -1.52
C LEU A 56 23.55 -10.36 -1.68
N LYS A 57 24.38 -9.42 -1.20
CA LYS A 57 25.85 -9.52 -1.32
C LYS A 57 26.49 -10.38 -0.24
N THR A 58 25.93 -10.42 0.96
CA THR A 58 26.59 -11.01 2.13
C THR A 58 25.81 -12.16 2.77
N GLY A 59 24.52 -12.31 2.46
CA GLY A 59 23.61 -13.21 3.18
C GLY A 59 23.21 -12.71 4.58
N GLN A 60 23.69 -11.55 5.02
CA GLN A 60 23.46 -11.01 6.36
C GLN A 60 22.22 -10.10 6.39
N ARG A 61 21.27 -10.37 7.31
CA ARG A 61 20.00 -9.64 7.44
C ARG A 61 19.96 -8.68 8.63
N HIS A 62 21.08 -8.51 9.34
CA HIS A 62 21.15 -7.76 10.59
C HIS A 62 20.92 -6.25 10.45
N VAL A 63 20.94 -5.70 9.22
CA VAL A 63 20.71 -4.27 8.95
C VAL A 63 19.25 -3.89 9.21
N LEU A 64 18.28 -4.73 8.85
CA LEU A 64 16.84 -4.46 9.02
C LEU A 64 16.10 -5.74 9.45
N PRO A 65 16.44 -6.32 10.62
CA PRO A 65 15.96 -7.63 11.04
C PRO A 65 14.46 -7.65 11.37
N GLU A 66 13.87 -6.52 11.76
CA GLU A 66 12.44 -6.40 12.12
C GLU A 66 11.50 -6.39 10.90
N GLN A 67 12.03 -6.32 9.69
CA GLN A 67 11.23 -6.34 8.47
C GLN A 67 11.54 -7.59 7.63
N PRO A 68 10.50 -8.35 7.20
CA PRO A 68 10.69 -9.48 6.30
C PRO A 68 11.34 -9.05 4.99
N PRO A 69 12.32 -9.82 4.44
CA PRO A 69 13.27 -9.32 3.45
C PRO A 69 12.81 -9.35 1.99
N LEU A 70 11.66 -9.96 1.64
CA LEU A 70 11.34 -10.23 0.23
C LEU A 70 11.30 -8.95 -0.63
N ILE A 71 10.66 -7.89 -0.14
CA ILE A 71 10.52 -6.67 -0.96
C ILE A 71 11.84 -5.91 -1.06
N SER A 72 12.62 -5.83 0.02
CA SER A 72 13.96 -5.23 -0.02
C SER A 72 14.89 -5.99 -0.98
N VAL A 73 14.83 -7.32 -0.97
CA VAL A 73 15.59 -8.19 -1.89
C VAL A 73 15.15 -7.97 -3.33
N LEU A 74 13.86 -8.04 -3.63
CA LEU A 74 13.33 -7.82 -4.99
C LEU A 74 13.72 -6.43 -5.52
N SER A 75 13.63 -5.41 -4.69
CA SER A 75 13.99 -4.03 -5.04
C SER A 75 15.49 -3.86 -5.27
N ALA A 76 16.31 -4.62 -4.56
CA ALA A 76 17.77 -4.58 -4.73
C ALA A 76 18.29 -5.44 -5.89
N LEU A 77 17.50 -6.40 -6.42
CA LEU A 77 17.94 -7.25 -7.54
C LEU A 77 18.46 -6.46 -8.75
N PRO A 78 17.78 -5.41 -9.25
CA PRO A 78 18.27 -4.62 -10.38
C PRO A 78 19.60 -3.92 -10.07
N LEU A 79 19.87 -3.61 -8.80
CA LEU A 79 21.10 -2.94 -8.38
C LEU A 79 22.34 -3.82 -8.53
N LEU A 80 22.18 -5.15 -8.59
CA LEU A 80 23.28 -6.07 -8.85
C LEU A 80 23.89 -5.90 -10.26
N ALA A 81 23.12 -5.33 -11.19
CA ALA A 81 23.60 -4.97 -12.53
C ALA A 81 24.30 -3.61 -12.59
N LEU A 82 24.30 -2.87 -11.47
CA LEU A 82 25.02 -1.62 -11.32
C LEU A 82 26.36 -1.91 -10.62
N ASP A 83 27.40 -1.19 -11.00
CA ASP A 83 28.71 -1.30 -10.35
C ASP A 83 28.74 -0.48 -9.06
N LEU A 84 27.95 -0.94 -8.07
CA LEU A 84 27.82 -0.27 -6.77
C LEU A 84 28.83 -0.83 -5.77
N LYS A 85 29.50 0.09 -5.07
CA LYS A 85 30.46 -0.22 -4.01
C LYS A 85 29.72 -0.51 -2.70
N LEU A 86 30.22 -1.47 -1.95
CA LEU A 86 29.77 -1.81 -0.60
C LEU A 86 31.00 -1.89 0.30
N ASP A 87 31.05 -1.02 1.31
CA ASP A 87 32.10 -1.08 2.32
C ASP A 87 31.65 -2.01 3.46
N LEU A 88 32.25 -3.21 3.53
CA LEU A 88 31.97 -4.19 4.56
C LEU A 88 32.56 -3.80 5.93
N ASN A 89 33.47 -2.82 5.97
CA ASN A 89 34.05 -2.28 7.20
C ASN A 89 33.36 -1.00 7.68
N ASP A 90 32.22 -0.63 7.07
CA ASP A 90 31.43 0.51 7.50
C ASP A 90 31.13 0.44 9.01
N PRO A 91 31.47 1.47 9.81
CA PRO A 91 31.28 1.47 11.26
C PRO A 91 29.81 1.24 11.70
N TYR A 92 28.83 1.62 10.87
CA TYR A 92 27.44 1.35 11.16
C TYR A 92 27.03 -0.07 10.76
N LEU A 93 27.54 -0.59 9.63
CA LEU A 93 27.23 -1.94 9.16
C LEU A 93 27.78 -3.01 10.09
N THR A 94 28.94 -2.79 10.71
CA THR A 94 29.62 -3.75 11.61
C THR A 94 29.06 -3.81 13.03
N GLN A 95 28.10 -2.95 13.37
CA GLN A 95 27.43 -2.99 14.68
C GLN A 95 26.56 -4.24 14.81
N GLU A 96 26.43 -4.75 16.03
CA GLU A 96 25.52 -5.87 16.32
C GLU A 96 24.05 -5.52 16.00
N ARG A 97 23.67 -4.26 16.20
CA ARG A 97 22.36 -3.68 15.84
C ARG A 97 22.57 -2.38 15.07
N PRO A 98 22.76 -2.47 13.76
CA PRO A 98 22.95 -1.30 12.92
C PRO A 98 21.74 -0.36 12.96
N ASN A 99 22.03 0.93 12.85
CA ASN A 99 20.97 1.87 12.45
C ASN A 99 20.82 1.79 10.92
N PRO A 100 19.70 1.28 10.39
CA PRO A 100 19.57 1.00 8.95
C PRO A 100 19.65 2.26 8.08
N TRP A 101 19.22 3.42 8.61
CA TRP A 101 19.30 4.69 7.87
C TRP A 101 20.74 5.19 7.79
N ASN A 102 21.57 5.03 8.83
CA ASN A 102 22.98 5.41 8.80
C ASN A 102 23.76 4.52 7.83
N VAL A 103 23.52 3.21 7.83
CA VAL A 103 24.08 2.29 6.83
C VAL A 103 23.68 2.73 5.42
N GLY A 104 22.41 3.08 5.23
CA GLY A 104 21.89 3.54 3.96
C GLY A 104 22.53 4.85 3.49
N LEU A 105 22.66 5.82 4.38
CA LEU A 105 23.30 7.12 4.07
C LEU A 105 24.77 6.95 3.65
N ASN A 106 25.52 6.09 4.35
CA ASN A 106 26.91 5.81 3.98
C ASN A 106 27.00 5.07 2.63
N PHE A 107 26.12 4.11 2.39
CA PHE A 107 26.02 3.44 1.10
C PHE A 107 25.75 4.41 -0.05
N LEU A 108 24.80 5.32 0.12
CA LEU A 108 24.46 6.35 -0.87
C LEU A 108 25.61 7.36 -1.05
N ALA A 109 26.27 7.78 0.03
CA ALA A 109 27.41 8.68 -0.03
C ALA A 109 28.59 8.06 -0.78
N LEU A 110 28.87 6.78 -0.54
CA LEU A 110 29.95 6.03 -1.20
C LEU A 110 29.75 5.90 -2.71
N ASN A 111 28.49 5.73 -3.16
CA ASN A 111 28.17 5.56 -4.58
C ASN A 111 27.84 6.89 -5.27
N ASN A 112 27.31 7.85 -4.54
CA ASN A 112 26.93 9.20 -4.98
C ASN A 112 26.10 9.24 -6.28
N ASP A 113 25.18 8.26 -6.43
CA ASP A 113 24.28 8.11 -7.59
C ASP A 113 22.86 7.75 -7.14
N ASP A 114 22.30 8.58 -6.24
CA ASP A 114 20.99 8.36 -5.62
C ASP A 114 19.90 8.19 -6.69
N GLU A 115 19.90 9.04 -7.74
CA GLU A 115 18.89 9.01 -8.78
C GLU A 115 18.79 7.66 -9.48
N ARG A 116 19.92 7.07 -9.84
CA ARG A 116 19.99 5.78 -10.53
C ARG A 116 19.66 4.63 -9.59
N ILE A 117 20.15 4.68 -8.35
CA ILE A 117 19.87 3.67 -7.33
C ILE A 117 18.38 3.58 -7.06
N PHE A 118 17.70 4.72 -6.78
CA PHE A 118 16.27 4.72 -6.48
C PHE A 118 15.41 4.45 -7.71
N PHE A 119 15.82 4.89 -8.89
CA PHE A 119 15.10 4.55 -10.13
C PHE A 119 14.99 3.03 -10.32
N TRP A 120 16.10 2.32 -10.24
CA TRP A 120 16.13 0.87 -10.42
C TRP A 120 15.50 0.13 -9.23
N GLY A 121 15.67 0.62 -8.02
CA GLY A 121 15.09 0.03 -6.82
C GLY A 121 13.55 0.11 -6.76
N ARG A 122 12.95 1.13 -7.36
CA ARG A 122 11.49 1.33 -7.42
C ARG A 122 10.80 0.47 -8.50
N LEU A 123 11.53 0.07 -9.54
CA LEU A 123 10.98 -0.68 -10.67
C LEU A 123 10.30 -2.00 -10.26
N PRO A 124 10.87 -2.86 -9.40
CA PRO A 124 10.20 -4.08 -8.97
C PRO A 124 8.87 -3.82 -8.23
N VAL A 125 8.79 -2.76 -7.44
CA VAL A 125 7.53 -2.38 -6.75
C VAL A 125 6.47 -1.95 -7.76
N LEU A 126 6.84 -1.18 -8.80
CA LEU A 126 5.93 -0.84 -9.90
C LEU A 126 5.43 -2.10 -10.63
N LEU A 127 6.30 -3.07 -10.91
CA LEU A 127 5.90 -4.33 -11.55
C LEU A 127 4.93 -5.13 -10.68
N LEU A 128 5.17 -5.21 -9.37
CA LEU A 128 4.24 -5.82 -8.42
C LEU A 128 2.90 -5.07 -8.36
N ALA A 129 2.91 -3.74 -8.44
CA ALA A 129 1.70 -2.94 -8.51
C ALA A 129 0.89 -3.21 -9.79
N LEU A 130 1.54 -3.32 -10.94
CA LEU A 130 0.87 -3.68 -12.20
C LEU A 130 0.26 -5.09 -12.14
N LEU A 131 0.98 -6.04 -11.56
CA LEU A 131 0.49 -7.40 -11.33
C LEU A 131 -0.74 -7.39 -10.40
N LEU A 132 -0.69 -6.63 -9.30
CA LEU A 132 -1.81 -6.44 -8.38
C LEU A 132 -3.03 -5.85 -9.08
N GLY A 133 -2.85 -4.79 -9.89
CA GLY A 133 -3.91 -4.17 -10.68
C GLY A 133 -4.56 -5.15 -11.65
N TYR A 134 -3.74 -5.94 -12.37
CA TYR A 134 -4.24 -6.98 -13.27
C TYR A 134 -5.06 -8.05 -12.54
N PHE A 135 -4.60 -8.53 -11.37
CA PHE A 135 -5.35 -9.54 -10.61
C PHE A 135 -6.58 -8.95 -9.91
N THR A 136 -6.58 -7.68 -9.56
CA THR A 136 -7.78 -6.95 -9.09
C THR A 136 -8.86 -6.95 -10.19
N TYR A 137 -8.49 -6.60 -11.43
CA TYR A 137 -9.36 -6.71 -12.60
C TYR A 137 -9.86 -8.14 -12.81
N ARG A 138 -8.92 -9.09 -12.87
CA ARG A 138 -9.20 -10.48 -13.20
C ARG A 138 -10.17 -11.12 -12.21
N TRP A 139 -9.94 -10.94 -10.92
CA TRP A 139 -10.80 -11.50 -9.88
C TRP A 139 -12.19 -10.87 -9.90
N ALA A 140 -12.30 -9.56 -10.03
CA ALA A 140 -13.58 -8.86 -10.20
C ALA A 140 -14.34 -9.33 -11.45
N ARG A 141 -13.62 -9.53 -12.56
CA ARG A 141 -14.18 -10.05 -13.81
C ARG A 141 -14.71 -11.49 -13.65
N GLU A 142 -13.98 -12.34 -12.98
CA GLU A 142 -14.40 -13.73 -12.72
C GLU A 142 -15.61 -13.81 -11.77
N LEU A 143 -15.74 -12.86 -10.82
CA LEU A 143 -16.88 -12.81 -9.90
C LEU A 143 -18.12 -12.16 -10.51
N TYR A 144 -17.98 -11.06 -11.22
CA TYR A 144 -19.10 -10.15 -11.56
C TYR A 144 -19.16 -9.73 -13.02
N GLY A 145 -18.28 -10.28 -13.89
CA GLY A 145 -18.22 -9.99 -15.33
C GLY A 145 -17.31 -8.85 -15.74
N ALA A 146 -17.19 -8.64 -17.06
CA ALA A 146 -16.21 -7.74 -17.67
C ALA A 146 -16.33 -6.28 -17.21
N ALA A 147 -17.56 -5.76 -17.11
CA ALA A 147 -17.80 -4.39 -16.67
C ALA A 147 -17.33 -4.15 -15.22
N ALA A 148 -17.55 -5.12 -14.33
CA ALA A 148 -17.06 -5.07 -12.97
C ALA A 148 -15.53 -5.15 -12.91
N GLY A 149 -14.91 -6.02 -13.72
CA GLY A 149 -13.46 -6.08 -13.84
C GLY A 149 -12.86 -4.74 -14.23
N LEU A 150 -13.39 -4.10 -15.27
CA LEU A 150 -12.94 -2.78 -15.73
C LEU A 150 -13.20 -1.68 -14.69
N MET A 151 -14.33 -1.72 -13.98
CA MET A 151 -14.61 -0.79 -12.88
C MET A 151 -13.61 -0.96 -11.73
N ALA A 152 -13.31 -2.20 -11.30
CA ALA A 152 -12.31 -2.46 -10.27
C ALA A 152 -10.92 -1.94 -10.67
N LEU A 153 -10.54 -2.14 -11.94
CA LEU A 153 -9.27 -1.67 -12.47
C LEU A 153 -9.22 -0.14 -12.58
N LEU A 154 -10.31 0.52 -12.97
CA LEU A 154 -10.41 1.98 -12.96
C LEU A 154 -10.21 2.54 -11.54
N LEU A 155 -10.91 1.96 -10.55
CA LEU A 155 -10.76 2.35 -9.14
C LEU A 155 -9.32 2.13 -8.65
N TYR A 156 -8.67 1.06 -9.07
CA TYR A 156 -7.27 0.79 -8.79
C TYR A 156 -6.34 1.82 -9.43
N ALA A 157 -6.48 2.03 -10.74
CA ALA A 157 -5.54 2.81 -11.54
C ALA A 157 -5.54 4.31 -11.19
N PHE A 158 -6.64 4.82 -10.67
CA PHE A 158 -6.79 6.23 -10.29
C PHE A 158 -6.91 6.44 -8.77
N CYS A 159 -6.48 5.46 -7.96
CA CYS A 159 -6.41 5.62 -6.51
C CYS A 159 -5.15 6.39 -6.12
N PRO A 160 -5.25 7.62 -5.55
CA PRO A 160 -4.07 8.43 -5.20
C PRO A 160 -3.13 7.71 -4.23
N THR A 161 -3.67 6.98 -3.25
CA THR A 161 -2.87 6.21 -2.29
C THR A 161 -2.03 5.12 -2.97
N LEU A 162 -2.62 4.37 -3.92
CA LEU A 162 -1.88 3.33 -4.65
C LEU A 162 -0.84 3.93 -5.60
N VAL A 163 -1.19 5.01 -6.32
CA VAL A 163 -0.23 5.70 -7.21
C VAL A 163 0.96 6.19 -6.39
N ALA A 164 0.72 6.87 -5.25
CA ALA A 164 1.79 7.38 -4.39
C ALA A 164 2.74 6.26 -3.93
N HIS A 165 2.20 5.22 -3.30
CA HIS A 165 3.02 4.17 -2.68
C HIS A 165 3.65 3.20 -3.68
N SER A 166 3.14 3.12 -4.91
CA SER A 166 3.77 2.32 -5.99
C SER A 166 5.01 2.99 -6.59
N GLY A 167 5.22 4.28 -6.30
CA GLY A 167 6.38 5.05 -6.72
C GLY A 167 7.56 5.01 -5.75
N PHE A 168 7.45 4.28 -4.64
CA PHE A 168 8.48 4.16 -3.62
C PHE A 168 8.85 2.70 -3.35
N THR A 169 10.12 2.47 -2.96
CA THR A 169 10.55 1.16 -2.44
C THR A 169 10.04 1.00 -1.01
N SER A 170 8.83 0.45 -0.88
CA SER A 170 8.21 0.13 0.41
C SER A 170 7.60 -1.27 0.40
N ASN A 171 7.44 -1.85 1.57
CA ASN A 171 6.87 -3.19 1.70
C ASN A 171 5.35 -3.23 1.44
N ASP A 172 4.68 -2.07 1.38
CA ASP A 172 3.22 -1.96 1.41
C ASP A 172 2.56 -2.55 0.16
N VAL A 173 2.98 -2.10 -1.02
CA VAL A 173 2.39 -2.52 -2.30
C VAL A 173 2.76 -3.96 -2.64
N GLY A 174 4.03 -4.35 -2.39
CA GLY A 174 4.48 -5.73 -2.59
C GLY A 174 3.73 -6.71 -1.69
N ALA A 175 3.56 -6.37 -0.41
CA ALA A 175 2.74 -7.16 0.51
C ALA A 175 1.28 -7.26 0.02
N ALA A 176 0.67 -6.16 -0.43
CA ALA A 176 -0.68 -6.15 -0.97
C ALA A 176 -0.82 -7.06 -2.20
N CYS A 177 0.20 -7.09 -3.07
CA CYS A 177 0.25 -7.98 -4.22
C CYS A 177 0.17 -9.44 -3.79
N PHE A 178 1.11 -9.88 -2.96
CA PHE A 178 1.15 -11.29 -2.53
C PHE A 178 -0.02 -11.67 -1.62
N PHE A 179 -0.51 -10.74 -0.81
CA PHE A 179 -1.70 -10.91 0.00
C PHE A 179 -2.93 -11.21 -0.89
N THR A 180 -3.16 -10.39 -1.91
CA THR A 180 -4.28 -10.55 -2.83
C THR A 180 -4.15 -11.82 -3.68
N LEU A 181 -2.97 -12.09 -4.22
CA LEU A 181 -2.74 -13.25 -5.07
C LEU A 181 -2.84 -14.58 -4.32
N SER A 182 -2.38 -14.63 -3.06
CA SER A 182 -2.51 -15.83 -2.22
C SER A 182 -3.98 -16.19 -1.96
N LEU A 183 -4.79 -15.19 -1.64
CA LEU A 183 -6.23 -15.36 -1.43
C LEU A 183 -7.00 -15.64 -2.72
N TYR A 184 -6.59 -15.07 -3.84
CA TYR A 184 -7.12 -15.44 -5.15
C TYR A 184 -6.83 -16.90 -5.47
N GLY A 185 -5.62 -17.40 -5.21
CA GLY A 185 -5.26 -18.80 -5.35
C GLY A 185 -6.09 -19.71 -4.44
N LEU A 186 -6.30 -19.32 -3.18
CA LEU A 186 -7.15 -20.04 -2.24
C LEU A 186 -8.61 -20.09 -2.70
N TRP A 187 -9.15 -18.96 -3.18
CA TRP A 187 -10.49 -18.88 -3.73
C TRP A 187 -10.67 -19.80 -4.96
N ARG A 188 -9.67 -19.80 -5.87
CA ARG A 188 -9.66 -20.71 -7.02
C ARG A 188 -9.59 -22.19 -6.59
N PHE A 189 -8.73 -22.49 -5.60
CA PHE A 189 -8.65 -23.85 -5.06
C PHE A 189 -9.97 -24.30 -4.43
N ALA A 190 -10.58 -23.46 -3.61
CA ALA A 190 -11.88 -23.75 -3.00
C ALA A 190 -12.99 -23.98 -4.04
N GLY A 191 -12.85 -23.40 -5.23
CA GLY A 191 -13.81 -23.58 -6.33
C GLY A 191 -13.54 -24.75 -7.24
N GLU A 192 -12.29 -24.97 -7.62
CA GLU A 192 -11.90 -25.91 -8.67
C GLU A 192 -11.25 -27.19 -8.15
N GLY A 193 -10.69 -27.16 -6.93
CA GLY A 193 -9.95 -28.25 -6.33
C GLY A 193 -8.63 -28.60 -7.03
N ALA A 194 -8.19 -27.78 -7.95
CA ALA A 194 -6.99 -28.04 -8.72
C ALA A 194 -5.73 -27.86 -7.86
N TRP A 195 -4.87 -28.88 -7.82
CA TRP A 195 -3.66 -28.90 -6.99
C TRP A 195 -2.70 -27.73 -7.28
N HIS A 196 -2.63 -27.26 -8.52
CA HIS A 196 -1.80 -26.12 -8.88
C HIS A 196 -2.27 -24.82 -8.20
N ASN A 197 -3.60 -24.64 -8.00
CA ASN A 197 -4.14 -23.50 -7.26
C ASN A 197 -3.77 -23.56 -5.77
N LEU A 198 -3.66 -24.77 -5.21
CA LEU A 198 -3.20 -24.99 -3.83
C LEU A 198 -1.73 -24.61 -3.68
N LEU A 199 -0.85 -25.09 -4.57
CA LEU A 199 0.56 -24.72 -4.57
C LEU A 199 0.76 -23.23 -4.80
N TRP A 200 -0.01 -22.62 -5.70
CA TRP A 200 -0.04 -21.18 -5.93
C TRP A 200 -0.41 -20.43 -4.65
N ALA A 201 -1.51 -20.80 -3.99
CA ALA A 201 -1.96 -20.19 -2.74
C ALA A 201 -0.89 -20.28 -1.65
N GLY A 202 -0.26 -21.45 -1.47
CA GLY A 202 0.79 -21.69 -0.48
C GLY A 202 2.07 -20.90 -0.79
N SER A 203 2.55 -20.92 -2.03
CA SER A 203 3.76 -20.17 -2.42
C SER A 203 3.57 -18.67 -2.23
N LEU A 204 2.42 -18.12 -2.63
CA LEU A 204 2.15 -16.68 -2.49
C LEU A 204 1.82 -16.28 -1.05
N LEU A 205 1.29 -17.20 -0.23
CA LEU A 205 1.20 -16.99 1.23
C LEU A 205 2.61 -16.86 1.84
N GLY A 206 3.56 -17.72 1.45
CA GLY A 206 4.97 -17.61 1.86
C GLY A 206 5.58 -16.27 1.44
N CYS A 207 5.34 -15.84 0.21
CA CYS A 207 5.77 -14.52 -0.28
C CYS A 207 5.11 -13.37 0.51
N ALA A 208 3.81 -13.46 0.85
CA ALA A 208 3.12 -12.45 1.65
C ALA A 208 3.74 -12.33 3.05
N LEU A 209 3.98 -13.46 3.72
CA LEU A 209 4.65 -13.50 5.03
C LEU A 209 6.06 -12.93 4.94
N ALA A 210 6.82 -13.25 3.88
CA ALA A 210 8.16 -12.74 3.65
C ALA A 210 8.21 -11.25 3.23
N SER A 211 7.04 -10.60 3.00
CA SER A 211 6.97 -9.21 2.56
C SER A 211 6.71 -8.22 3.68
N LYS A 212 5.84 -8.55 4.64
CA LYS A 212 5.46 -7.62 5.72
C LYS A 212 4.91 -8.36 6.94
N GLY A 213 5.28 -7.93 8.14
CA GLY A 213 4.82 -8.57 9.39
C GLY A 213 3.30 -8.61 9.57
N THR A 214 2.54 -7.66 9.00
CA THR A 214 1.07 -7.68 9.05
C THR A 214 0.44 -8.86 8.31
N ALA A 215 1.18 -9.55 7.43
CA ALA A 215 0.70 -10.75 6.73
C ALA A 215 0.46 -11.96 7.66
N VAL A 216 0.89 -11.91 8.94
CA VAL A 216 0.56 -12.93 9.95
C VAL A 216 -0.96 -13.08 10.18
N VAL A 217 -1.77 -12.15 9.71
CA VAL A 217 -3.24 -12.26 9.71
C VAL A 217 -3.75 -13.33 8.72
N LEU A 218 -2.97 -13.63 7.67
CA LEU A 218 -3.41 -14.56 6.62
C LEU A 218 -3.57 -16.01 7.06
N PRO A 219 -2.64 -16.64 7.80
CA PRO A 219 -2.81 -18.02 8.23
C PRO A 219 -4.16 -18.29 8.93
N PRO A 220 -4.61 -17.54 9.95
CA PRO A 220 -5.92 -17.75 10.55
C PRO A 220 -7.07 -17.46 9.57
N VAL A 221 -6.94 -16.50 8.65
CA VAL A 221 -7.93 -16.23 7.60
C VAL A 221 -8.03 -17.42 6.64
N PHE A 222 -6.92 -18.02 6.23
CA PHE A 222 -6.89 -19.23 5.40
C PHE A 222 -7.62 -20.40 6.07
N VAL A 223 -7.34 -20.62 7.36
CA VAL A 223 -8.03 -21.65 8.14
C VAL A 223 -9.54 -21.39 8.16
N ALA A 224 -9.96 -20.17 8.50
CA ALA A 224 -11.37 -19.81 8.57
C ALA A 224 -12.08 -19.99 7.23
N LEU A 225 -11.47 -19.53 6.12
CA LEU A 225 -12.04 -19.66 4.77
C LEU A 225 -12.14 -21.13 4.33
N MET A 226 -11.14 -21.96 4.62
CA MET A 226 -11.15 -23.37 4.26
C MET A 226 -12.17 -24.16 5.10
N LEU A 227 -12.27 -23.91 6.40
CA LEU A 227 -13.27 -24.55 7.26
C LEU A 227 -14.70 -24.13 6.85
N LEU A 228 -14.91 -22.86 6.53
CA LEU A 228 -16.17 -22.35 6.00
C LEU A 228 -16.53 -23.04 4.67
N SER A 229 -15.55 -23.21 3.78
CA SER A 229 -15.72 -23.91 2.52
C SER A 229 -16.09 -25.38 2.71
N ALA A 230 -15.49 -26.05 3.71
CA ALA A 230 -15.82 -27.44 4.05
C ALA A 230 -17.22 -27.60 4.66
N TRP A 231 -17.62 -26.62 5.49
CA TRP A 231 -18.92 -26.65 6.18
C TRP A 231 -20.08 -26.40 5.22
N ARG A 232 -19.93 -25.48 4.25
CA ARG A 232 -20.96 -25.12 3.29
C ARG A 232 -20.99 -26.10 2.11
N TYR A 233 -22.16 -26.73 1.87
CA TYR A 233 -22.40 -27.53 0.68
C TYR A 233 -22.86 -26.66 -0.50
N PRO A 234 -22.11 -26.54 -1.61
CA PRO A 234 -22.45 -25.67 -2.74
C PRO A 234 -23.59 -26.21 -3.62
N GLY A 235 -24.19 -27.35 -3.31
CA GLY A 235 -25.21 -27.98 -4.14
C GLY A 235 -26.51 -27.19 -4.31
N ARG A 236 -26.74 -26.17 -3.49
CA ARG A 236 -27.99 -25.39 -3.51
C ARG A 236 -27.93 -24.11 -4.37
N ASP A 237 -26.75 -23.59 -4.66
CA ASP A 237 -26.59 -22.29 -5.35
C ASP A 237 -26.29 -22.41 -6.87
N ARG A 238 -26.32 -23.65 -7.43
CA ARG A 238 -26.03 -23.88 -8.87
C ARG A 238 -27.04 -23.27 -9.84
N ALA A 239 -28.23 -22.91 -9.39
CA ALA A 239 -29.29 -22.44 -10.29
C ALA A 239 -29.31 -20.94 -10.56
N ASP A 240 -28.59 -20.11 -9.76
CA ASP A 240 -28.88 -18.69 -9.66
C ASP A 240 -27.68 -17.74 -9.67
N GLY A 241 -26.46 -18.21 -10.00
CA GLY A 241 -25.27 -17.35 -10.12
C GLY A 241 -25.24 -16.55 -11.43
N PRO A 242 -24.58 -15.39 -11.49
CA PRO A 242 -24.30 -14.72 -12.75
C PRO A 242 -23.50 -15.65 -13.66
N VAL A 243 -23.75 -15.58 -14.97
CA VAL A 243 -23.30 -16.49 -16.04
C VAL A 243 -21.76 -16.67 -16.14
N ALA A 244 -20.98 -15.89 -15.42
CA ALA A 244 -19.52 -15.86 -15.56
C ALA A 244 -18.73 -16.55 -14.42
N ALA A 245 -19.35 -16.87 -13.29
CA ALA A 245 -18.63 -17.64 -12.29
C ALA A 245 -18.53 -19.09 -12.77
N PRO A 246 -17.34 -19.70 -12.94
CA PRO A 246 -17.24 -21.13 -13.15
C PRO A 246 -18.05 -21.81 -12.04
N ALA A 247 -18.82 -22.86 -12.40
CA ALA A 247 -19.59 -23.63 -11.45
C ALA A 247 -18.61 -24.20 -10.41
N LEU A 248 -18.34 -23.42 -9.36
CA LEU A 248 -17.37 -23.75 -8.32
C LEU A 248 -17.95 -24.92 -7.52
N ALA A 249 -17.67 -26.12 -7.97
CA ALA A 249 -17.90 -27.32 -7.18
C ALA A 249 -16.71 -27.44 -6.23
N PHE A 250 -16.93 -27.19 -4.94
CA PHE A 250 -15.95 -27.55 -3.92
C PHE A 250 -15.51 -29.00 -4.22
N PRO A 251 -14.19 -29.28 -4.34
CA PRO A 251 -13.69 -30.55 -4.87
C PRO A 251 -14.17 -31.78 -4.09
N PHE A 252 -14.65 -31.55 -2.86
CA PHE A 252 -15.11 -32.61 -1.96
C PHE A 252 -16.62 -32.52 -1.66
N ALA A 253 -17.39 -31.78 -2.48
CA ALA A 253 -18.81 -31.49 -2.22
C ALA A 253 -19.70 -32.74 -2.05
N ALA A 254 -19.37 -33.83 -2.74
CA ALA A 254 -20.11 -35.11 -2.64
C ALA A 254 -19.79 -35.91 -1.35
N GLU A 255 -18.79 -35.49 -0.61
CA GLU A 255 -18.30 -36.24 0.56
C GLU A 255 -19.02 -35.85 1.86
N ALA A 256 -19.05 -36.78 2.84
CA ALA A 256 -19.55 -36.50 4.16
C ALA A 256 -18.75 -35.36 4.83
N LEU A 257 -19.39 -34.56 5.70
CA LEU A 257 -18.78 -33.40 6.35
C LEU A 257 -17.42 -33.73 7.01
N ARG A 258 -17.34 -34.87 7.71
CA ARG A 258 -16.09 -35.32 8.34
C ARG A 258 -14.95 -35.48 7.32
N LYS A 259 -15.22 -36.08 6.18
CA LYS A 259 -14.24 -36.29 5.10
C LYS A 259 -13.83 -34.94 4.48
N ARG A 260 -14.81 -34.05 4.23
CA ARG A 260 -14.53 -32.68 3.74
C ARG A 260 -13.62 -31.91 4.69
N LEU A 261 -13.87 -31.98 6.00
CA LEU A 261 -13.01 -31.32 7.01
C LEU A 261 -11.60 -31.91 7.01
N LEU A 262 -11.45 -33.23 6.95
CA LEU A 262 -10.14 -33.89 6.90
C LEU A 262 -9.36 -33.49 5.63
N LEU A 263 -10.03 -33.48 4.48
CA LEU A 263 -9.40 -33.05 3.22
C LEU A 263 -9.01 -31.56 3.23
N SER A 264 -9.84 -30.71 3.83
CA SER A 264 -9.51 -29.28 3.99
C SER A 264 -8.32 -29.08 4.94
N LEU A 265 -8.22 -29.84 6.02
CA LEU A 265 -7.07 -29.81 6.92
C LEU A 265 -5.79 -30.30 6.23
N SER A 266 -5.88 -31.36 5.42
CA SER A 266 -4.75 -31.87 4.63
C SER A 266 -4.29 -30.85 3.59
N ALA A 267 -5.24 -30.16 2.92
CA ALA A 267 -4.94 -29.08 1.99
C ALA A 267 -4.27 -27.89 2.71
N LEU A 268 -4.77 -27.49 3.88
CA LEU A 268 -4.14 -26.43 4.70
C LEU A 268 -2.72 -26.82 5.13
N ALA A 269 -2.51 -28.09 5.55
CA ALA A 269 -1.17 -28.55 5.92
C ALA A 269 -0.19 -28.40 4.74
N LEU A 270 -0.63 -28.76 3.51
CA LEU A 270 0.20 -28.62 2.32
C LEU A 270 0.42 -27.15 1.93
N ILE A 271 -0.60 -26.29 2.05
CA ILE A 271 -0.48 -24.84 1.85
C ILE A 271 0.56 -24.27 2.82
N PHE A 272 0.49 -24.59 4.11
CA PHE A 272 1.42 -24.07 5.11
C PHE A 272 2.82 -24.64 4.95
N LEU A 273 2.95 -25.90 4.56
CA LEU A 273 4.25 -26.48 4.25
C LEU A 273 4.91 -25.79 3.05
N THR A 274 4.13 -25.54 1.99
CA THR A 274 4.61 -24.81 0.81
C THR A 274 4.99 -23.36 1.18
N ALA A 275 4.15 -22.68 1.96
CA ALA A 275 4.42 -21.33 2.44
C ALA A 275 5.69 -21.27 3.30
N PHE A 276 5.87 -22.25 4.20
CA PHE A 276 7.08 -22.37 5.00
C PHE A 276 8.32 -22.60 4.12
N GLY A 277 8.24 -23.48 3.12
CA GLY A 277 9.34 -23.73 2.18
C GLY A 277 9.77 -22.46 1.43
N VAL A 278 8.81 -21.67 0.93
CA VAL A 278 9.08 -20.38 0.28
C VAL A 278 9.69 -19.39 1.27
N LEU A 279 9.09 -19.26 2.45
CA LEU A 279 9.60 -18.36 3.50
C LEU A 279 11.04 -18.72 3.89
N TYR A 280 11.31 -20.01 4.11
CA TYR A 280 12.64 -20.52 4.47
C TYR A 280 13.69 -20.25 3.37
N THR A 281 13.27 -20.36 2.10
CA THR A 281 14.12 -20.04 0.95
C THR A 281 14.42 -18.54 0.85
N VAL A 282 13.43 -17.68 1.03
CA VAL A 282 13.60 -16.21 1.02
C VAL A 282 14.55 -15.76 2.13
N TYR A 283 14.56 -16.47 3.25
CA TYR A 283 15.47 -16.23 4.38
C TYR A 283 16.85 -16.89 4.19
N LEU A 284 17.16 -17.45 3.00
CA LEU A 284 18.42 -18.14 2.67
C LEU A 284 18.74 -19.29 3.63
N PHE A 285 17.74 -20.12 3.93
CA PHE A 285 17.88 -21.32 4.77
C PHE A 285 18.53 -21.02 6.14
N PRO A 286 17.91 -20.17 6.99
CA PRO A 286 18.49 -19.79 8.25
C PRO A 286 18.67 -21.00 9.18
N ALA A 287 19.76 -21.01 9.96
CA ALA A 287 20.00 -22.06 10.95
C ALA A 287 18.88 -22.15 12.02
N ASP A 288 18.24 -21.01 12.32
CA ASP A 288 17.05 -20.96 13.17
C ASP A 288 15.78 -20.99 12.33
N PRO A 289 15.02 -22.09 12.31
CA PRO A 289 13.75 -22.20 11.57
C PRO A 289 12.66 -21.24 12.06
N PHE A 290 12.81 -20.67 13.25
CA PHE A 290 11.90 -19.69 13.83
C PHE A 290 12.34 -18.24 13.66
N ALA A 291 13.38 -17.98 12.86
CA ALA A 291 13.93 -16.64 12.60
C ALA A 291 12.83 -15.65 12.22
N TYR A 292 11.92 -16.02 11.30
CA TYR A 292 10.78 -15.19 10.91
C TYR A 292 9.89 -14.80 12.09
N ALA A 293 9.46 -15.78 12.90
CA ALA A 293 8.57 -15.52 14.02
C ALA A 293 9.23 -14.60 15.06
N ARG A 294 10.51 -14.83 15.33
CA ARG A 294 11.30 -13.99 16.24
C ARG A 294 11.41 -12.55 15.73
N GLU A 295 11.70 -12.34 14.46
CA GLU A 295 11.84 -11.02 13.86
C GLU A 295 10.53 -10.24 13.83
N VAL A 296 9.42 -10.89 13.47
CA VAL A 296 8.08 -10.29 13.54
C VAL A 296 7.74 -9.88 14.97
N LEU A 297 8.10 -10.69 15.96
CA LEU A 297 7.92 -10.35 17.39
C LEU A 297 8.83 -9.19 17.80
N LEU A 298 10.10 -9.19 17.38
CA LEU A 298 11.02 -8.08 17.64
C LEU A 298 10.50 -6.77 17.07
N GLY A 299 9.96 -6.77 15.86
CA GLY A 299 9.34 -5.58 15.25
C GLY A 299 8.17 -5.01 16.07
N GLN A 300 7.50 -5.84 16.89
CA GLN A 300 6.48 -5.36 17.83
C GLN A 300 7.09 -4.77 19.12
N MET A 301 8.32 -5.17 19.49
CA MET A 301 9.01 -4.71 20.70
C MET A 301 9.81 -3.42 20.51
N VAL A 302 10.15 -3.06 19.28
CA VAL A 302 10.95 -1.86 18.94
C VAL A 302 10.11 -0.56 18.96
N ARG A 303 8.90 -0.60 19.50
CA ARG A 303 8.08 0.62 19.61
C ARG A 303 8.74 1.61 20.57
N ASP A 304 8.92 2.85 20.07
CA ASP A 304 9.30 3.95 20.95
C ASP A 304 8.08 4.37 21.80
N PRO A 305 8.10 4.15 23.11
CA PRO A 305 6.99 4.50 23.99
C PRO A 305 6.83 6.02 24.15
N SER A 306 7.80 6.80 23.74
CA SER A 306 7.76 8.26 23.79
C SER A 306 7.14 8.90 22.53
N TYR A 307 6.95 8.09 21.46
CA TYR A 307 6.40 8.59 20.20
C TYR A 307 4.95 9.07 20.36
N LEU A 308 4.70 10.29 19.92
CA LEU A 308 3.37 10.89 19.93
C LEU A 308 2.71 10.72 18.55
N TYR A 309 1.61 9.99 18.50
CA TYR A 309 0.76 9.90 17.32
C TYR A 309 -0.11 11.14 17.21
N TYR A 310 -0.46 11.52 15.98
CA TYR A 310 -1.26 12.70 15.68
C TYR A 310 -2.54 12.32 14.92
N LEU A 311 -3.66 12.89 15.35
CA LEU A 311 -4.95 12.78 14.66
C LEU A 311 -5.81 14.01 14.97
N MET A 312 -6.22 14.75 13.93
CA MET A 312 -7.19 15.85 14.00
C MET A 312 -6.87 16.90 15.09
N GLY A 313 -5.58 17.31 15.18
CA GLY A 313 -5.11 18.30 16.15
C GLY A 313 -4.73 17.74 17.52
N GLU A 314 -5.00 16.46 17.80
CA GLU A 314 -4.67 15.83 19.08
C GLU A 314 -3.40 14.98 18.99
N PHE A 315 -2.70 14.84 20.14
CA PHE A 315 -1.53 13.99 20.29
C PHE A 315 -1.76 12.93 21.37
N ARG A 316 -1.45 11.65 21.07
CA ARG A 316 -1.53 10.54 22.04
C ARG A 316 -0.39 9.57 21.85
N ARG A 317 0.10 8.99 22.95
CA ARG A 317 1.13 7.93 22.92
C ARG A 317 0.55 6.57 22.54
N GLU A 318 -0.68 6.28 22.97
CA GLU A 318 -1.36 5.03 22.69
C GLU A 318 -1.98 4.98 21.28
N GLY A 319 -2.11 6.15 20.62
CA GLY A 319 -2.82 6.30 19.37
C GLY A 319 -4.34 6.12 19.52
N TRP A 320 -5.02 5.77 18.41
CA TRP A 320 -6.47 5.56 18.37
C TRP A 320 -6.78 4.27 17.62
N TRP A 321 -7.67 3.45 18.15
CA TRP A 321 -8.13 2.23 17.47
C TRP A 321 -8.84 2.54 16.15
N TYR A 322 -9.48 3.70 16.02
CA TYR A 322 -10.17 4.14 14.81
C TYR A 322 -9.32 4.98 13.85
N TYR A 323 -8.03 5.19 14.14
CA TYR A 323 -7.13 5.98 13.31
C TYR A 323 -7.17 5.58 11.85
N PHE A 324 -7.07 4.30 11.55
CA PHE A 324 -7.04 3.81 10.17
C PHE A 324 -8.36 4.00 9.45
N LEU A 325 -9.50 3.94 10.16
CA LEU A 325 -10.81 4.24 9.60
C LEU A 325 -10.94 5.74 9.28
N ALA A 326 -10.50 6.61 10.19
CA ALA A 326 -10.45 8.05 9.97
C ALA A 326 -9.52 8.39 8.79
N ALA A 327 -8.29 7.85 8.79
CA ALA A 327 -7.34 8.03 7.70
C ALA A 327 -7.90 7.54 6.36
N TYR A 328 -8.56 6.37 6.32
CA TYR A 328 -9.21 5.86 5.12
C TYR A 328 -10.28 6.83 4.60
N VAL A 329 -11.15 7.34 5.47
CA VAL A 329 -12.23 8.25 5.07
C VAL A 329 -11.66 9.54 4.47
N VAL A 330 -10.67 10.17 5.10
CA VAL A 330 -10.13 11.46 4.62
C VAL A 330 -9.18 11.32 3.43
N LYS A 331 -8.58 10.12 3.22
CA LYS A 331 -7.63 9.81 2.14
C LYS A 331 -8.26 9.10 0.94
N THR A 332 -9.54 8.77 1.00
CA THR A 332 -10.24 8.07 -0.08
C THR A 332 -11.11 9.04 -0.89
N PRO A 333 -11.06 9.01 -2.23
CA PRO A 333 -11.92 9.84 -3.07
C PRO A 333 -13.40 9.63 -2.77
N ILE A 334 -14.17 10.72 -2.71
CA ILE A 334 -15.60 10.69 -2.34
C ILE A 334 -16.42 9.70 -3.18
N PRO A 335 -16.24 9.58 -4.52
CA PRO A 335 -16.98 8.57 -5.28
C PRO A 335 -16.81 7.15 -4.76
N MET A 336 -15.61 6.78 -4.30
CA MET A 336 -15.37 5.46 -3.68
C MET A 336 -16.14 5.33 -2.35
N LEU A 337 -16.15 6.38 -1.52
CA LEU A 337 -16.90 6.39 -0.26
C LEU A 337 -18.41 6.25 -0.48
N LEU A 338 -18.96 6.79 -1.59
CA LEU A 338 -20.36 6.62 -1.99
C LEU A 338 -20.67 5.23 -2.53
N LEU A 339 -19.72 4.62 -3.23
CA LEU A 339 -19.88 3.30 -3.82
C LEU A 339 -19.86 2.17 -2.77
N ILE A 340 -19.15 2.31 -1.65
CA ILE A 340 -19.09 1.31 -0.59
C ILE A 340 -20.48 1.01 0.00
N PRO A 341 -21.25 2.00 0.53
CA PRO A 341 -22.59 1.73 1.05
C PRO A 341 -23.55 1.25 -0.03
N LEU A 342 -23.40 1.71 -1.29
CA LEU A 342 -24.20 1.20 -2.41
C LEU A 342 -23.92 -0.30 -2.67
N ALA A 343 -22.65 -0.71 -2.66
CA ALA A 343 -22.28 -2.11 -2.82
C ALA A 343 -22.78 -2.98 -1.66
N LEU A 344 -22.68 -2.49 -0.44
CA LEU A 344 -23.19 -3.17 0.75
C LEU A 344 -24.73 -3.31 0.70
N TRP A 345 -25.44 -2.24 0.35
CA TRP A 345 -26.88 -2.28 0.19
C TRP A 345 -27.32 -3.28 -0.91
N HIS A 346 -26.63 -3.28 -2.04
CA HIS A 346 -26.89 -4.22 -3.13
C HIS A 346 -26.65 -5.67 -2.69
N TRP A 347 -25.53 -5.92 -2.00
CA TRP A 347 -25.19 -7.24 -1.47
C TRP A 347 -26.24 -7.78 -0.47
N LEU A 348 -26.66 -6.94 0.49
CA LEU A 348 -27.66 -7.33 1.49
C LEU A 348 -29.04 -7.61 0.88
N ARG A 349 -29.39 -6.93 -0.23
CA ARG A 349 -30.67 -7.18 -0.94
C ARG A 349 -30.68 -8.44 -1.78
N GLU A 350 -29.59 -8.71 -2.46
CA GLU A 350 -29.54 -9.88 -3.37
C GLU A 350 -29.43 -11.20 -2.61
N ARG A 351 -28.84 -11.21 -1.42
CA ARG A 351 -28.59 -12.39 -0.56
C ARG A 351 -27.95 -13.60 -1.26
N ARG A 352 -27.49 -13.41 -2.50
CA ARG A 352 -26.84 -14.41 -3.36
C ARG A 352 -25.35 -14.22 -3.35
N GLY A 353 -24.60 -15.31 -3.46
CA GLY A 353 -23.15 -15.23 -3.63
C GLY A 353 -22.33 -14.86 -2.39
N TRP A 354 -22.91 -14.74 -1.19
CA TRP A 354 -22.23 -14.30 0.03
C TRP A 354 -20.91 -15.08 0.31
N PHE A 355 -20.82 -16.30 -0.19
CA PHE A 355 -19.65 -17.15 -0.02
C PHE A 355 -18.41 -16.56 -0.72
N HIS A 356 -18.58 -15.99 -1.91
CA HIS A 356 -17.48 -15.38 -2.66
C HIS A 356 -17.02 -14.07 -2.00
N GLU A 357 -17.98 -13.28 -1.50
CA GLU A 357 -17.68 -12.03 -0.82
C GLU A 357 -16.96 -12.24 0.51
N VAL A 358 -17.11 -13.38 1.18
CA VAL A 358 -16.34 -13.69 2.40
C VAL A 358 -14.84 -13.79 2.10
N PHE A 359 -14.43 -14.27 0.90
CA PHE A 359 -13.03 -14.26 0.48
C PHE A 359 -12.47 -12.84 0.24
N LEU A 360 -13.34 -11.84 0.07
CA LEU A 360 -12.96 -10.44 -0.05
C LEU A 360 -13.04 -9.71 1.29
N LEU A 361 -14.16 -9.86 2.00
CA LEU A 361 -14.46 -9.06 3.19
C LEU A 361 -13.73 -9.56 4.44
N LEU A 362 -13.63 -10.88 4.65
CA LEU A 362 -12.96 -11.42 5.84
C LEU A 362 -11.49 -11.02 5.92
N PRO A 363 -10.65 -11.17 4.87
CA PRO A 363 -9.26 -10.73 4.93
C PRO A 363 -9.12 -9.20 5.08
N ALA A 364 -9.97 -8.40 4.42
CA ALA A 364 -9.96 -6.95 4.56
C ALA A 364 -10.32 -6.52 5.99
N LEU A 365 -11.37 -7.08 6.58
CA LEU A 365 -11.79 -6.80 7.96
C LEU A 365 -10.76 -7.29 8.98
N ALA A 366 -10.19 -8.49 8.78
CA ALA A 366 -9.15 -9.02 9.66
C ALA A 366 -7.88 -8.15 9.63
N LEU A 367 -7.49 -7.65 8.45
CA LEU A 367 -6.39 -6.69 8.33
C LEU A 367 -6.71 -5.39 9.07
N VAL A 368 -7.88 -4.79 8.84
CA VAL A 368 -8.29 -3.56 9.55
C VAL A 368 -8.26 -3.78 11.07
N ALA A 369 -8.78 -4.91 11.54
CA ALA A 369 -8.80 -5.22 12.98
C ALA A 369 -7.40 -5.32 13.56
N ILE A 370 -6.47 -6.05 12.91
CA ILE A 370 -5.11 -6.22 13.43
C ILE A 370 -4.30 -4.92 13.39
N VAL A 371 -4.41 -4.15 12.31
CA VAL A 371 -3.69 -2.87 12.24
C VAL A 371 -4.25 -1.86 13.22
N SER A 372 -5.58 -1.80 13.41
CA SER A 372 -6.22 -0.93 14.40
C SER A 372 -5.82 -1.29 15.83
N ALA A 373 -5.54 -2.57 16.12
CA ALA A 373 -5.14 -3.02 17.44
C ALA A 373 -3.63 -2.91 17.70
N LYS A 374 -2.78 -3.01 16.66
CA LYS A 374 -1.35 -3.27 16.83
C LYS A 374 -0.41 -2.38 16.00
N ALA A 375 -0.87 -1.74 14.92
CA ALA A 375 0.03 -0.95 14.07
C ALA A 375 0.29 0.46 14.62
N TYR A 376 1.39 1.08 14.13
CA TYR A 376 1.67 2.49 14.37
C TYR A 376 0.64 3.36 13.65
N ASN A 377 0.13 4.39 14.29
CA ASN A 377 -0.80 5.36 13.71
C ASN A 377 -0.05 6.42 12.89
N VAL A 378 0.69 6.01 11.86
CA VAL A 378 1.57 6.89 11.07
C VAL A 378 1.21 6.96 9.58
N GLY A 379 0.21 6.20 9.11
CA GLY A 379 -0.18 6.29 7.70
C GLY A 379 -1.26 5.33 7.25
N VAL A 380 -2.10 5.78 6.32
CA VAL A 380 -3.12 4.95 5.66
C VAL A 380 -2.50 3.77 4.89
N ARG A 381 -1.18 3.81 4.63
CA ARG A 381 -0.42 2.78 3.91
C ARG A 381 -0.57 1.38 4.50
N TYR A 382 -0.82 1.27 5.80
CA TYR A 382 -1.07 -0.04 6.44
C TYR A 382 -2.34 -0.73 5.95
N LEU A 383 -3.28 0.03 5.36
CA LEU A 383 -4.51 -0.49 4.76
C LEU A 383 -4.37 -0.88 3.28
N ILE A 384 -3.23 -0.59 2.63
CA ILE A 384 -3.04 -0.86 1.19
C ILE A 384 -3.43 -2.31 0.82
N PRO A 385 -3.10 -3.36 1.61
CA PRO A 385 -3.54 -4.71 1.26
C PRO A 385 -5.06 -4.95 1.28
N ALA A 386 -5.85 -4.06 1.90
CA ALA A 386 -7.32 -4.13 1.87
C ALA A 386 -7.94 -3.49 0.61
N TYR A 387 -7.25 -2.55 -0.04
CA TYR A 387 -7.80 -1.79 -1.17
C TYR A 387 -8.26 -2.68 -2.35
N PRO A 388 -7.49 -3.67 -2.82
CA PRO A 388 -7.93 -4.54 -3.91
C PRO A 388 -9.25 -5.25 -3.62
N PHE A 389 -9.42 -5.75 -2.40
CA PHE A 389 -10.65 -6.43 -2.00
C PHE A 389 -11.85 -5.50 -2.00
N LEU A 390 -11.65 -4.25 -1.55
CA LEU A 390 -12.71 -3.22 -1.57
C LEU A 390 -13.06 -2.83 -3.01
N PHE A 391 -12.09 -2.68 -3.91
CA PHE A 391 -12.35 -2.37 -5.32
C PHE A 391 -13.12 -3.51 -6.00
N ILE A 392 -12.73 -4.76 -5.75
CA ILE A 392 -13.43 -5.94 -6.26
C ILE A 392 -14.85 -5.96 -5.71
N PHE A 393 -15.03 -5.82 -4.39
CA PHE A 393 -16.36 -5.84 -3.77
C PHE A 393 -17.26 -4.72 -4.30
N VAL A 394 -16.75 -3.50 -4.42
CA VAL A 394 -17.50 -2.33 -4.90
C VAL A 394 -17.87 -2.48 -6.37
N SER A 395 -17.04 -3.11 -7.19
CA SER A 395 -17.29 -3.29 -8.63
C SER A 395 -18.53 -4.14 -8.95
N ARG A 396 -19.07 -4.90 -7.98
CA ARG A 396 -20.36 -5.58 -8.11
C ARG A 396 -21.52 -4.63 -8.46
N THR A 397 -21.34 -3.33 -8.21
CA THR A 397 -22.35 -2.30 -8.56
C THR A 397 -22.35 -1.93 -10.03
N ALA A 398 -21.36 -2.35 -10.82
CA ALA A 398 -21.25 -1.99 -12.24
C ALA A 398 -22.54 -2.27 -13.05
N PRO A 399 -23.24 -3.39 -12.89
CA PRO A 399 -24.48 -3.65 -13.61
C PRO A 399 -25.60 -2.64 -13.29
N LEU A 400 -25.60 -2.03 -12.09
CA LEU A 400 -26.60 -1.01 -11.70
C LEU A 400 -26.50 0.23 -12.58
N PHE A 401 -25.28 0.60 -12.95
CA PHE A 401 -25.02 1.75 -13.82
C PHE A 401 -25.33 1.49 -15.29
N MET A 402 -25.42 0.23 -15.71
CA MET A 402 -25.67 -0.13 -17.13
C MET A 402 -27.17 -0.35 -17.47
N ARG A 403 -28.03 -0.51 -16.45
CA ARG A 403 -29.44 -0.93 -16.65
C ARG A 403 -30.35 0.19 -17.20
N ARG A 404 -30.07 1.46 -16.90
CA ARG A 404 -30.91 2.60 -17.24
C ARG A 404 -30.06 3.78 -17.67
N ARG A 405 -30.57 4.65 -18.54
CA ARG A 405 -29.84 5.87 -19.00
C ARG A 405 -29.34 6.74 -17.84
N LEU A 406 -30.18 6.94 -16.82
CA LEU A 406 -29.77 7.69 -15.62
C LEU A 406 -28.64 6.99 -14.84
N GLY A 407 -28.65 5.65 -14.80
CA GLY A 407 -27.54 4.87 -14.24
C GLY A 407 -26.25 5.11 -15.01
N VAL A 408 -26.28 5.06 -16.33
CA VAL A 408 -25.09 5.31 -17.18
C VAL A 408 -24.55 6.72 -16.92
N ILE A 409 -25.42 7.74 -16.90
CA ILE A 409 -25.01 9.12 -16.61
C ILE A 409 -24.35 9.22 -15.23
N ALA A 410 -24.99 8.65 -14.19
CA ALA A 410 -24.45 8.65 -12.85
C ALA A 410 -23.09 7.93 -12.76
N GLY A 411 -22.95 6.79 -13.45
CA GLY A 411 -21.68 6.05 -13.54
C GLY A 411 -20.57 6.87 -14.22
N ILE A 412 -20.88 7.56 -15.30
CA ILE A 412 -19.92 8.44 -16.01
C ILE A 412 -19.51 9.61 -15.11
N ILE A 413 -20.45 10.25 -14.41
CA ILE A 413 -20.16 11.36 -13.50
C ILE A 413 -19.26 10.89 -12.37
N LEU A 414 -19.59 9.76 -11.71
CA LEU A 414 -18.76 9.21 -10.63
C LEU A 414 -17.37 8.82 -11.11
N ALA A 415 -17.27 8.20 -12.28
CA ALA A 415 -15.98 7.82 -12.88
C ALA A 415 -15.16 9.07 -13.25
N ALA A 416 -15.76 10.08 -13.87
CA ALA A 416 -15.09 11.33 -14.20
C ALA A 416 -14.61 12.08 -12.94
N TRP A 417 -15.46 12.13 -11.89
CA TRP A 417 -15.06 12.71 -10.60
C TRP A 417 -13.89 11.94 -9.99
N TYR A 418 -13.97 10.59 -9.96
CA TYR A 418 -12.91 9.74 -9.41
C TYR A 418 -11.58 9.93 -10.15
N VAL A 419 -11.61 9.92 -11.49
CA VAL A 419 -10.43 10.11 -12.35
C VAL A 419 -9.86 11.53 -12.24
N SER A 420 -10.70 12.56 -12.06
CA SER A 420 -10.24 13.94 -11.87
C SER A 420 -9.43 14.13 -10.59
N THR A 421 -9.63 13.29 -9.59
CA THR A 421 -8.97 13.38 -8.27
C THR A 421 -7.45 13.30 -8.35
N PRO A 422 -6.84 12.24 -8.89
CA PRO A 422 -5.39 12.16 -9.03
C PRO A 422 -4.83 13.21 -10.01
N VAL A 423 -5.58 13.58 -11.05
CA VAL A 423 -5.14 14.62 -12.01
C VAL A 423 -4.93 15.96 -11.31
N ARG A 424 -5.81 16.32 -10.37
CA ARG A 424 -5.73 17.61 -9.63
C ARG A 424 -4.56 17.68 -8.67
N VAL A 425 -4.13 16.54 -8.11
CA VAL A 425 -3.06 16.52 -7.11
C VAL A 425 -1.71 16.09 -7.68
N HIS A 426 -1.65 15.74 -8.98
CA HIS A 426 -0.40 15.37 -9.63
C HIS A 426 0.67 16.47 -9.45
N PRO A 427 1.90 16.13 -9.06
CA PRO A 427 2.45 14.81 -8.73
C PRO A 427 2.39 14.45 -7.24
N ASP A 428 1.68 15.23 -6.41
CA ASP A 428 1.71 15.18 -4.94
C ASP A 428 0.69 14.18 -4.36
N TYR A 429 0.59 13.00 -4.95
CA TYR A 429 -0.41 11.97 -4.57
C TYR A 429 -0.35 11.56 -3.10
N LEU A 430 0.84 11.58 -2.49
CA LEU A 430 1.00 11.26 -1.07
C LEU A 430 0.26 12.27 -0.18
N ALA A 431 0.24 13.54 -0.57
CA ALA A 431 -0.44 14.61 0.16
C ALA A 431 -1.93 14.74 -0.21
N TYR A 432 -2.52 13.76 -0.94
CA TYR A 432 -3.93 13.78 -1.26
C TYR A 432 -4.81 13.69 -0.01
N PHE A 433 -5.78 14.56 0.08
CA PHE A 433 -6.95 14.51 0.98
C PHE A 433 -8.20 14.83 0.16
N ASN A 434 -9.34 14.27 0.53
CA ASN A 434 -10.57 14.50 -0.20
C ASN A 434 -11.23 15.84 0.15
N GLU A 435 -12.25 16.18 -0.62
CA GLU A 435 -12.95 17.45 -0.52
C GLU A 435 -13.75 17.62 0.79
N LEU A 436 -14.08 16.52 1.51
CA LEU A 436 -14.80 16.59 2.80
C LEU A 436 -13.96 17.31 3.88
N VAL A 437 -12.64 17.25 3.75
CA VAL A 437 -11.70 17.86 4.68
C VAL A 437 -10.95 19.05 4.06
N GLY A 438 -11.50 19.64 2.99
CA GLY A 438 -10.92 20.82 2.33
C GLY A 438 -9.75 20.52 1.39
N GLY A 439 -9.49 19.26 1.09
CA GLY A 439 -8.44 18.84 0.16
C GLY A 439 -7.02 18.86 0.76
N PRO A 440 -5.97 18.74 -0.10
CA PRO A 440 -4.58 18.58 0.34
C PRO A 440 -4.03 19.72 1.21
N ARG A 441 -4.51 20.96 1.01
CA ARG A 441 -4.05 22.14 1.76
C ARG A 441 -4.38 22.08 3.25
N HIS A 442 -5.45 21.39 3.61
CA HIS A 442 -5.91 21.20 4.99
C HIS A 442 -5.47 19.86 5.59
N GLY A 443 -4.74 19.03 4.83
CA GLY A 443 -4.34 17.69 5.28
C GLY A 443 -3.58 17.68 6.59
N ILE A 444 -2.75 18.69 6.83
CA ILE A 444 -1.96 18.87 8.06
C ILE A 444 -2.82 19.01 9.32
N GLU A 445 -4.09 19.41 9.18
CA GLU A 445 -5.02 19.54 10.31
C GLU A 445 -5.57 18.18 10.77
N TYR A 446 -5.46 17.15 9.93
CA TYR A 446 -6.07 15.83 10.17
C TYR A 446 -5.05 14.73 10.43
N LEU A 447 -4.00 14.65 9.65
CA LEU A 447 -3.01 13.57 9.71
C LEU A 447 -1.59 14.13 9.55
N ASP A 448 -0.59 13.32 9.89
CA ASP A 448 0.82 13.62 9.73
C ASP A 448 1.59 12.46 9.06
N ASP A 449 2.91 12.49 9.14
CA ASP A 449 3.81 11.42 8.72
C ASP A 449 3.56 10.99 7.26
N SER A 450 3.66 9.72 6.94
CA SER A 450 3.51 9.16 5.59
C SER A 450 2.11 9.35 4.94
N ASN A 451 1.20 10.11 5.57
CA ASN A 451 -0.01 10.59 4.91
C ASN A 451 0.21 11.89 4.12
N ILE A 452 1.25 12.67 4.43
CA ILE A 452 1.52 13.98 3.80
C ILE A 452 2.96 14.06 3.32
N GLU A 453 3.88 13.69 4.23
CA GLU A 453 5.30 13.87 4.06
C GLU A 453 6.06 12.61 4.45
N TRP A 454 6.96 12.20 3.57
CA TRP A 454 7.83 11.05 3.78
C TRP A 454 9.25 11.32 3.30
N GLY A 455 9.65 12.60 3.23
CA GLY A 455 10.95 13.05 2.73
C GLY A 455 11.04 13.23 1.21
N GLN A 456 9.94 13.12 0.50
CA GLN A 456 9.89 12.97 -0.96
C GLN A 456 10.12 14.27 -1.77
N HIS A 457 10.26 15.45 -1.17
CA HIS A 457 10.19 16.73 -1.90
C HIS A 457 11.50 17.51 -2.02
N LEU A 458 12.69 16.90 -1.79
CA LEU A 458 13.97 17.60 -1.93
C LEU A 458 14.20 18.16 -3.35
N LYS A 459 13.81 17.42 -4.40
CA LYS A 459 13.90 17.92 -5.78
C LYS A 459 13.05 19.15 -6.01
N ARG A 460 11.83 19.14 -5.51
CA ARG A 460 10.90 20.27 -5.62
C ARG A 460 11.35 21.46 -4.78
N LEU A 461 11.89 21.18 -3.60
CA LEU A 461 12.50 22.22 -2.77
C LEU A 461 13.66 22.89 -3.52
N LYS A 462 14.58 22.10 -4.12
CA LYS A 462 15.67 22.67 -4.91
C LYS A 462 15.15 23.55 -6.05
N HIS A 463 14.16 23.05 -6.80
CA HIS A 463 13.56 23.84 -7.88
C HIS A 463 12.96 25.17 -7.38
N TYR A 464 12.28 25.15 -6.24
CA TYR A 464 11.73 26.35 -5.60
C TYR A 464 12.83 27.33 -5.20
N LEU A 465 13.91 26.84 -4.55
CA LEU A 465 15.06 27.67 -4.16
C LEU A 465 15.70 28.37 -5.36
N ASP A 466 15.89 27.63 -6.46
CA ASP A 466 16.47 28.17 -7.69
C ASP A 466 15.57 29.23 -8.34
N GLN A 467 14.26 28.98 -8.42
CA GLN A 467 13.30 29.93 -8.97
C GLN A 467 13.26 31.26 -8.18
N HIS A 468 13.37 31.19 -6.85
CA HIS A 468 13.31 32.35 -5.98
C HIS A 468 14.67 32.91 -5.62
N ARG A 469 15.77 32.34 -6.15
CA ARG A 469 17.17 32.73 -5.90
C ARG A 469 17.52 32.77 -4.40
N LEU A 470 17.05 31.75 -3.67
CA LEU A 470 17.28 31.62 -2.23
C LEU A 470 18.52 30.75 -2.00
N GLU A 471 19.62 31.37 -1.57
CA GLU A 471 20.90 30.69 -1.37
C GLU A 471 21.10 30.22 0.08
N GLN A 472 20.58 31.00 1.05
CA GLN A 472 20.69 30.69 2.47
C GLN A 472 19.30 30.52 3.07
N VAL A 473 19.00 29.30 3.54
CA VAL A 473 17.73 28.99 4.18
C VAL A 473 17.94 28.12 5.41
N LYS A 474 17.05 28.26 6.38
CA LYS A 474 16.97 27.40 7.56
C LYS A 474 15.99 26.30 7.29
N LEU A 475 16.45 25.02 7.27
CA LEU A 475 15.68 23.85 6.83
C LEU A 475 15.41 22.91 8.01
N ALA A 476 14.14 22.78 8.38
CA ALA A 476 13.63 21.69 9.20
C ALA A 476 12.75 20.78 8.33
N TYR A 477 13.27 19.62 7.96
CA TYR A 477 12.60 18.73 7.04
C TYR A 477 12.87 17.27 7.36
N PHE A 478 11.80 16.54 7.67
CA PHE A 478 11.84 15.12 7.99
C PHE A 478 12.22 14.30 6.76
N THR A 479 13.49 14.04 6.60
CA THR A 479 14.03 13.27 5.47
C THR A 479 15.30 12.52 5.87
N THR A 480 15.47 11.35 5.26
CA THR A 480 16.74 10.61 5.22
C THR A 480 17.45 10.75 3.86
N GLY A 481 16.88 11.55 2.95
CA GLY A 481 17.56 11.96 1.73
C GLY A 481 18.71 12.91 2.05
N ARG A 482 19.60 13.11 1.08
CA ARG A 482 20.78 13.99 1.16
C ARG A 482 20.49 15.33 0.46
N PRO A 483 20.10 16.43 1.15
CA PRO A 483 19.88 17.72 0.51
C PRO A 483 21.09 18.20 -0.30
N GLU A 484 22.30 17.92 0.18
CA GLU A 484 23.56 18.30 -0.46
C GLU A 484 23.73 17.63 -1.83
N TYR A 485 23.27 16.39 -1.99
CA TYR A 485 23.24 15.68 -3.28
C TYR A 485 22.41 16.43 -4.33
N TYR A 486 21.32 17.06 -3.90
CA TYR A 486 20.45 17.89 -4.76
C TYR A 486 20.95 19.35 -4.89
N GLY A 487 22.11 19.67 -4.31
CA GLY A 487 22.65 21.05 -4.33
C GLY A 487 21.89 22.03 -3.45
N ILE A 488 21.22 21.53 -2.39
CA ILE A 488 20.56 22.36 -1.40
C ILE A 488 21.56 22.69 -0.30
N GLN A 489 21.93 23.97 -0.21
CA GLN A 489 22.74 24.50 0.89
C GLN A 489 21.80 25.12 1.92
N ALA A 490 21.70 24.49 3.09
CA ALA A 490 20.79 24.93 4.14
C ALA A 490 21.39 24.73 5.52
N GLU A 491 21.09 25.64 6.44
CA GLU A 491 21.27 25.41 7.86
C GLU A 491 20.22 24.42 8.33
N ARG A 492 20.65 23.19 8.63
CA ARG A 492 19.74 22.15 9.12
C ARG A 492 19.30 22.44 10.55
N MET A 493 17.99 22.54 10.76
CA MET A 493 17.38 22.75 12.06
C MET A 493 16.68 21.48 12.54
N GLN A 494 16.79 21.21 13.83
CA GLN A 494 15.98 20.21 14.51
C GLN A 494 14.77 20.87 15.19
N VAL A 495 13.71 20.08 15.46
CA VAL A 495 12.47 20.53 16.10
C VAL A 495 12.72 21.43 17.35
N PRO A 496 13.65 21.11 18.30
CA PRO A 496 13.91 21.97 19.45
C PRO A 496 14.44 23.37 19.08
N ALA A 497 15.15 23.50 17.97
CA ALA A 497 15.65 24.79 17.51
C ALA A 497 14.53 25.71 17.00
N LEU A 498 13.47 25.14 16.42
CA LEU A 498 12.28 25.89 15.99
C LEU A 498 11.50 26.50 17.18
N ALA A 499 11.68 26.00 18.39
CA ALA A 499 10.99 26.50 19.57
C ALA A 499 11.64 27.81 20.13
N ARG A 500 12.84 28.17 19.66
CA ARG A 500 13.51 29.39 20.06
C ARG A 500 12.93 30.62 19.32
N PRO A 501 13.11 31.84 19.86
CA PRO A 501 12.81 33.05 19.11
C PRO A 501 13.49 33.01 17.74
N PRO A 502 12.77 33.31 16.65
CA PRO A 502 13.35 33.20 15.32
C PRO A 502 14.29 34.38 15.05
N GLU A 503 15.39 34.09 14.38
CA GLU A 503 16.24 35.13 13.78
C GLU A 503 15.68 35.52 12.40
N PRO A 504 16.00 36.70 11.89
CA PRO A 504 15.64 37.10 10.53
C PRO A 504 16.09 36.05 9.50
N GLY A 505 15.25 35.77 8.52
CA GLY A 505 15.61 34.82 7.46
C GLY A 505 14.42 34.01 6.88
N ILE A 506 14.77 33.11 5.99
CA ILE A 506 13.80 32.18 5.34
C ILE A 506 13.86 30.84 6.05
N TYR A 507 12.72 30.44 6.61
CA TYR A 507 12.54 29.13 7.24
C TYR A 507 11.72 28.24 6.31
N ILE A 508 12.23 27.06 6.06
CA ILE A 508 11.58 26.00 5.27
C ILE A 508 11.31 24.85 6.21
N ILE A 509 10.03 24.60 6.49
CA ILE A 509 9.60 23.67 7.53
C ILE A 509 8.67 22.63 6.91
N GLY A 510 9.03 21.35 7.04
CA GLY A 510 8.17 20.24 6.65
C GLY A 510 6.94 20.11 7.55
N ALA A 511 5.87 19.52 7.01
CA ALA A 511 4.61 19.29 7.73
C ALA A 511 4.84 18.49 9.02
N TYR A 512 5.68 17.44 8.95
CA TYR A 512 6.02 16.64 10.12
C TYR A 512 6.66 17.46 11.24
N ASP A 513 7.69 18.23 10.92
CA ASP A 513 8.40 19.07 11.90
C ASP A 513 7.51 20.19 12.42
N LEU A 514 6.66 20.78 11.57
CA LEU A 514 5.71 21.84 11.94
C LEU A 514 4.65 21.33 12.94
N ILE A 515 4.17 20.08 12.78
CA ILE A 515 3.26 19.43 13.72
C ILE A 515 4.01 19.10 15.01
N ARG A 516 5.22 18.53 14.92
CA ARG A 516 5.99 18.07 16.10
C ARG A 516 6.44 19.21 16.98
N VAL A 517 6.85 20.34 16.41
CA VAL A 517 7.21 21.51 17.23
C VAL A 517 6.03 21.99 18.07
N LYS A 518 4.82 22.00 17.53
CA LYS A 518 3.61 22.36 18.27
C LYS A 518 3.21 21.31 19.32
N ALA A 519 3.56 20.03 19.12
CA ALA A 519 3.29 18.95 20.06
C ALA A 519 4.12 19.05 21.34
N TYR A 520 5.39 19.45 21.20
CA TYR A 520 6.36 19.42 22.30
C TYR A 520 6.66 20.81 22.90
N TYR A 521 6.37 21.89 22.14
CA TYR A 521 6.74 23.24 22.52
C TYR A 521 5.61 24.24 22.24
N ARG A 522 5.54 25.29 23.05
CA ARG A 522 4.78 26.48 22.71
C ARG A 522 5.64 27.38 21.81
N VAL A 523 5.18 27.66 20.59
CA VAL A 523 5.96 28.35 19.57
C VAL A 523 5.16 29.51 19.02
N ASP A 524 5.17 30.64 19.78
CA ASP A 524 4.37 31.83 19.47
C ASP A 524 4.68 32.45 18.11
N TRP A 525 5.93 32.34 17.63
CA TRP A 525 6.30 32.97 16.37
C TRP A 525 5.67 32.27 15.16
N LEU A 526 5.50 30.93 15.18
CA LEU A 526 4.82 30.19 14.12
C LEU A 526 3.32 30.47 14.08
N GLU A 527 2.73 30.96 15.17
CA GLU A 527 1.34 31.40 15.20
C GLU A 527 1.20 32.84 14.65
N ARG A 528 2.22 33.69 14.87
CA ARG A 528 2.25 35.08 14.40
C ARG A 528 2.62 35.21 12.92
N HIS A 529 3.38 34.24 12.37
CA HIS A 529 3.82 34.25 10.99
C HIS A 529 3.02 33.23 10.19
N ARG A 530 2.35 33.68 9.15
CA ARG A 530 1.73 32.76 8.17
C ARG A 530 2.79 32.34 7.16
N PRO A 531 2.75 31.07 6.68
CA PRO A 531 3.61 30.67 5.58
C PRO A 531 3.33 31.57 4.36
N VAL A 532 4.39 32.04 3.73
CA VAL A 532 4.30 32.86 2.51
C VAL A 532 4.08 32.00 1.27
N ASP A 533 4.47 30.71 1.34
CA ASP A 533 4.27 29.75 0.26
C ASP A 533 4.26 28.30 0.78
N THR A 534 3.85 27.34 -0.08
CA THR A 534 3.82 25.92 0.23
C THR A 534 4.28 25.09 -0.97
N ILE A 535 5.23 24.17 -0.75
CA ILE A 535 5.78 23.30 -1.77
C ILE A 535 5.18 21.90 -1.59
N GLY A 536 4.47 21.38 -2.60
CA GLY A 536 3.94 20.03 -2.62
C GLY A 536 2.97 19.69 -1.48
N TYR A 537 2.27 20.69 -0.94
CA TYR A 537 1.37 20.60 0.21
C TYR A 537 2.00 20.11 1.52
N SER A 538 3.33 19.87 1.55
CA SER A 538 4.03 19.30 2.71
C SER A 538 5.16 20.15 3.24
N ILE A 539 5.66 21.15 2.50
CA ILE A 539 6.74 22.04 2.96
C ILE A 539 6.22 23.46 2.98
N TYR A 540 6.38 24.13 4.12
CA TYR A 540 5.91 25.48 4.39
C TYR A 540 7.07 26.46 4.43
N VAL A 541 6.96 27.56 3.69
CA VAL A 541 7.98 28.60 3.62
C VAL A 541 7.56 29.79 4.48
N PHE A 542 8.37 30.15 5.47
CA PHE A 542 8.16 31.32 6.33
C PHE A 542 9.23 32.35 6.08
N LYS A 543 8.85 33.63 6.08
CA LYS A 543 9.77 34.77 6.03
C LYS A 543 9.68 35.51 7.35
N VAL A 544 10.77 35.52 8.08
CA VAL A 544 10.93 36.29 9.32
C VAL A 544 11.72 37.54 8.98
N PRO A 545 11.16 38.74 9.25
CA PRO A 545 11.80 40.03 8.91
C PRO A 545 13.09 40.30 9.68
#